data_6d1b78b8a76f0eec360a19b677195422
#
_entry.id   6d1b78b8a76f0eec360a19b677195422
#
_cell.length_a   1.000
_cell.length_b   1.000
_cell.length_c   1.000
_cell.angle_alpha   90.00
_cell.angle_beta   90.00
_cell.angle_gamma   90.00
#
_symmetry.space_group_name_H-M   'P 1'
#
loop_
_entity.id
_entity.type
_entity.pdbx_description
1 polymer ?
#
loop_
_entity_poly.entity_id
_entity_poly.type
_entity_poly.pdbx_seq_one_letter_code
_entity_poly.pdbx_strand_id
1 'polypeptide(L)'
;NLLYLLTLVMLVATSSCQEPEYVAPTADRQGLTSLTAIFTSGPFVDQEMARLEIGEQMSDRLVIPVPYFYPITSDNETSEYMTKVRVQAALAPNCFIEPALTILDLTKENEFTYTDAAGNKRDIIITGERVKSNACELLSFAIVEPAINGIIDKA
;
A
#
# COMPACT_ATOMS: atom_id res chain seq x y z
N ASN A 1 52.67 0.22 37.32
CA ASN A 1 52.30 1.09 36.13
C ASN A 1 51.49 0.34 35.05
N LEU A 2 51.68 -0.99 34.91
CA LEU A 2 50.92 -1.81 33.96
C LEU A 2 49.42 -1.95 34.37
N LEU A 3 49.17 -2.01 35.67
CA LEU A 3 47.85 -2.12 36.25
C LEU A 3 46.98 -0.86 35.97
N TYR A 4 47.58 0.33 36.05
CA TYR A 4 46.94 1.60 35.73
C TYR A 4 46.59 1.72 34.25
N LEU A 5 47.44 1.17 33.37
CA LEU A 5 47.17 1.16 31.93
C LEU A 5 45.99 0.25 31.60
N LEU A 6 45.89 -0.90 32.27
CA LEU A 6 44.78 -1.88 32.06
C LEU A 6 43.42 -1.32 32.55
N THR A 7 43.43 -0.61 33.68
CA THR A 7 42.19 0.02 34.19
C THR A 7 41.75 1.19 33.33
N LEU A 8 42.65 1.95 32.75
CA LEU A 8 42.33 3.04 31.84
C LEU A 8 41.69 2.53 30.53
N VAL A 9 42.20 1.42 29.98
CA VAL A 9 41.65 0.78 28.77
C VAL A 9 40.25 0.20 29.02
N MET A 10 40.02 -0.36 30.21
CA MET A 10 38.68 -0.87 30.57
C MET A 10 37.63 0.26 30.72
N LEU A 11 38.02 1.45 31.16
CA LEU A 11 37.13 2.58 31.34
C LEU A 11 36.66 3.18 30.01
N VAL A 12 37.48 3.11 28.95
CA VAL A 12 37.17 3.64 27.64
C VAL A 12 36.20 2.73 26.84
N ALA A 13 36.17 1.42 27.17
CA ALA A 13 35.32 0.45 26.46
C ALA A 13 33.87 0.49 26.85
N THR A 14 33.46 1.22 27.90
CA THR A 14 32.06 1.27 28.38
C THR A 14 31.27 2.46 27.89
N SER A 15 31.86 3.37 27.11
CA SER A 15 31.17 4.57 26.61
C SER A 15 30.65 4.45 25.20
N SER A 16 30.52 3.23 24.67
CA SER A 16 29.97 2.99 23.31
C SER A 16 28.48 2.68 23.26
N CYS A 17 27.71 3.10 24.25
CA CYS A 17 26.25 3.24 24.05
C CYS A 17 26.01 4.60 23.40
N GLN A 18 26.07 4.66 22.07
CA GLN A 18 25.47 5.77 21.35
C GLN A 18 23.97 5.65 21.57
N GLU A 19 23.39 6.67 22.22
CA GLU A 19 21.96 6.86 22.18
C GLU A 19 21.54 6.94 20.70
N PRO A 20 20.50 6.21 20.29
CA PRO A 20 20.02 6.31 18.92
C PRO A 20 19.70 7.78 18.64
N GLU A 21 20.35 8.35 17.63
CA GLU A 21 20.09 9.73 17.22
C GLU A 21 18.62 9.86 16.88
N TYR A 22 17.89 10.69 17.64
CA TYR A 22 16.49 10.97 17.38
C TYR A 22 16.42 11.80 16.10
N VAL A 23 16.18 11.14 14.98
CA VAL A 23 15.90 11.81 13.72
C VAL A 23 14.47 12.32 13.80
N ALA A 24 14.31 13.63 13.90
CA ALA A 24 12.97 14.24 13.84
C ALA A 24 12.26 13.77 12.55
N PRO A 25 10.97 13.39 12.64
CA PRO A 25 10.24 12.95 11.47
C PRO A 25 10.21 14.09 10.43
N THR A 26 10.80 13.83 9.26
CA THR A 26 10.65 14.71 8.10
C THR A 26 9.26 14.51 7.48
N ALA A 27 8.77 15.49 6.72
CA ALA A 27 7.47 15.42 6.06
C ALA A 27 7.28 14.12 5.25
N ASP A 28 8.36 13.62 4.63
CA ASP A 28 8.39 12.38 3.86
C ASP A 28 8.28 11.09 4.71
N ARG A 29 8.32 11.21 6.03
CA ARG A 29 8.27 10.09 6.98
C ARG A 29 7.11 10.19 7.95
N GLN A 30 6.10 10.99 7.64
CA GLN A 30 4.96 11.17 8.52
C GLN A 30 3.85 10.16 8.18
N GLY A 31 3.47 9.40 9.17
CA GLY A 31 2.22 8.68 9.20
C GLY A 31 2.15 7.40 8.37
N LEU A 32 0.97 7.12 7.92
CA LEU A 32 0.61 6.05 7.00
C LEU A 32 0.72 6.58 5.58
N THR A 33 1.61 6.01 4.77
CA THR A 33 1.89 6.49 3.41
C THR A 33 1.15 5.73 2.33
N SER A 34 0.92 4.43 2.53
CA SER A 34 0.11 3.64 1.59
C SER A 34 -0.49 2.40 2.23
N LEU A 35 -1.57 1.90 1.62
CA LEU A 35 -2.14 0.59 1.86
C LEU A 35 -2.06 -0.22 0.58
N THR A 36 -1.51 -1.42 0.65
CA THR A 36 -1.38 -2.35 -0.48
C THR A 36 -2.25 -3.57 -0.24
N ALA A 37 -3.14 -3.85 -1.17
CA ALA A 37 -3.96 -5.04 -1.21
C ALA A 37 -3.30 -6.12 -2.07
N ILE A 38 -3.18 -7.34 -1.54
CA ILE A 38 -2.44 -8.45 -2.16
C ILE A 38 -3.36 -9.66 -2.25
N PHE A 39 -3.35 -10.34 -3.38
CA PHE A 39 -4.11 -11.57 -3.58
C PHE A 39 -3.66 -12.66 -2.62
N THR A 40 -4.63 -13.34 -2.00
CA THR A 40 -4.38 -14.48 -1.10
C THR A 40 -4.68 -15.83 -1.75
N SER A 41 -5.28 -15.84 -2.93
CA SER A 41 -5.70 -17.06 -3.64
C SER A 41 -5.73 -16.85 -5.14
N GLY A 42 -5.89 -17.94 -5.88
CA GLY A 42 -5.98 -17.94 -7.33
C GLY A 42 -4.63 -17.84 -8.05
N PRO A 43 -4.64 -17.59 -9.36
CA PRO A 43 -3.43 -17.59 -10.19
C PRO A 43 -2.50 -16.40 -9.89
N PHE A 44 -2.98 -15.39 -9.17
CA PHE A 44 -2.25 -14.15 -8.86
C PHE A 44 -1.84 -14.06 -7.40
N VAL A 45 -1.86 -15.18 -6.67
CA VAL A 45 -1.47 -15.20 -5.25
C VAL A 45 -0.12 -14.51 -5.03
N ASP A 46 -0.02 -13.72 -3.95
CA ASP A 46 1.14 -12.89 -3.58
C ASP A 46 1.44 -11.69 -4.51
N GLN A 47 0.64 -11.46 -5.56
CA GLN A 47 0.75 -10.26 -6.38
C GLN A 47 -0.07 -9.11 -5.78
N GLU A 48 0.38 -7.89 -6.03
CA GLU A 48 -0.36 -6.68 -5.68
C GLU A 48 -1.62 -6.57 -6.53
N MET A 49 -2.79 -6.50 -5.88
CA MET A 49 -4.08 -6.31 -6.53
C MET A 49 -4.40 -4.83 -6.72
N ALA A 50 -4.14 -4.04 -5.69
CA ALA A 50 -4.45 -2.61 -5.66
C ALA A 50 -3.59 -1.90 -4.61
N ARG A 51 -3.40 -0.59 -4.80
CA ARG A 51 -2.72 0.27 -3.85
C ARG A 51 -3.47 1.57 -3.66
N LEU A 52 -3.56 2.01 -2.42
CA LEU A 52 -4.02 3.34 -2.05
C LEU A 52 -2.81 4.13 -1.55
N GLU A 53 -2.45 5.19 -2.26
CA GLU A 53 -1.47 6.17 -1.79
C GLU A 53 -2.18 7.19 -0.89
N ILE A 54 -1.59 7.47 0.26
CA ILE A 54 -2.16 8.37 1.26
C ILE A 54 -1.31 9.65 1.27
N GLY A 55 -1.93 10.75 0.92
CA GLY A 55 -1.29 12.07 0.92
C GLY A 55 -1.14 12.66 2.33
N GLU A 56 -0.71 13.92 2.38
CA GLU A 56 -0.45 14.65 3.63
C GLU A 56 -1.68 14.71 4.58
N GLN A 57 -2.88 14.70 4.02
CA GLN A 57 -4.13 14.68 4.78
C GLN A 57 -4.77 13.29 4.69
N MET A 58 -4.54 12.50 5.72
CA MET A 58 -5.18 11.19 5.83
C MET A 58 -6.67 11.34 6.19
N SER A 59 -7.55 10.73 5.38
CA SER A 59 -8.96 10.59 5.71
C SER A 59 -9.18 9.54 6.79
N ASP A 60 -10.26 9.64 7.57
CA ASP A 60 -10.70 8.59 8.51
C ASP A 60 -11.21 7.35 7.75
N ARG A 61 -11.66 7.53 6.52
CA ARG A 61 -12.11 6.44 5.64
C ARG A 61 -11.11 6.24 4.51
N LEU A 62 -10.48 5.10 4.50
CA LEU A 62 -9.46 4.70 3.53
C LEU A 62 -10.07 3.67 2.58
N VAL A 63 -10.27 4.06 1.33
CA VAL A 63 -10.92 3.23 0.31
C VAL A 63 -9.86 2.75 -0.68
N ILE A 64 -9.57 1.45 -0.70
CA ILE A 64 -8.60 0.85 -1.63
C ILE A 64 -9.26 0.71 -3.00
N PRO A 65 -8.72 1.34 -4.08
CA PRO A 65 -9.30 1.30 -5.42
C PRO A 65 -8.97 -0.02 -6.12
N VAL A 66 -9.84 -1.02 -6.00
CA VAL A 66 -9.66 -2.34 -6.61
C VAL A 66 -10.09 -2.29 -8.08
N PRO A 67 -9.23 -2.70 -9.05
CA PRO A 67 -9.63 -2.73 -10.45
C PRO A 67 -10.74 -3.76 -10.68
N TYR A 68 -11.62 -3.52 -11.67
CA TYR A 68 -12.68 -4.48 -12.02
C TYR A 68 -12.13 -5.82 -12.51
N PHE A 69 -11.04 -5.78 -13.28
CA PHE A 69 -10.37 -6.95 -13.86
C PHE A 69 -8.88 -6.96 -13.51
N TYR A 70 -8.32 -8.14 -13.33
CA TYR A 70 -6.88 -8.30 -13.09
C TYR A 70 -6.32 -9.49 -13.88
N PRO A 71 -5.26 -9.31 -14.68
CA PRO A 71 -4.72 -8.02 -15.15
C PRO A 71 -5.80 -7.14 -15.80
N ILE A 72 -5.60 -5.82 -15.87
CA ILE A 72 -6.60 -4.84 -16.37
C ILE A 72 -7.11 -5.19 -17.78
N THR A 73 -6.29 -5.87 -18.59
CA THR A 73 -6.61 -6.30 -19.96
C THR A 73 -7.29 -7.67 -20.05
N SER A 74 -7.62 -8.28 -18.93
CA SER A 74 -8.24 -9.62 -18.86
C SER A 74 -9.73 -9.55 -18.55
N ASP A 75 -10.42 -10.69 -18.66
CA ASP A 75 -11.81 -10.84 -18.24
C ASP A 75 -11.93 -11.42 -16.82
N ASN A 76 -10.79 -11.52 -16.08
CA ASN A 76 -10.77 -12.09 -14.75
C ASN A 76 -11.26 -11.04 -13.72
N GLU A 77 -12.48 -11.19 -13.25
CA GLU A 77 -13.08 -10.28 -12.29
C GLU A 77 -12.45 -10.39 -10.89
N THR A 78 -12.25 -9.26 -10.26
CA THR A 78 -11.65 -9.18 -8.92
C THR A 78 -12.63 -9.34 -7.77
N SER A 79 -13.94 -9.32 -8.03
CA SER A 79 -15.00 -9.33 -7.02
C SER A 79 -14.88 -10.48 -6.03
N GLU A 80 -14.57 -11.69 -6.48
CA GLU A 80 -14.45 -12.86 -5.63
C GLU A 80 -13.25 -12.79 -4.68
N TYR A 81 -12.17 -12.13 -5.12
CA TYR A 81 -10.93 -12.00 -4.32
C TYR A 81 -11.07 -10.98 -3.20
N MET A 82 -11.99 -9.99 -3.31
CA MET A 82 -12.13 -8.91 -2.33
C MET A 82 -12.54 -9.39 -0.93
N THR A 83 -13.11 -10.58 -0.80
CA THR A 83 -13.53 -11.14 0.49
C THR A 83 -12.37 -11.64 1.35
N LYS A 84 -11.19 -11.86 0.75
CA LYS A 84 -9.99 -12.37 1.43
C LYS A 84 -8.75 -11.75 0.84
N VAL A 85 -8.43 -10.55 1.27
CA VAL A 85 -7.28 -9.77 0.77
C VAL A 85 -6.28 -9.57 1.89
N ARG A 86 -5.01 -9.85 1.64
CA ARG A 86 -3.95 -9.47 2.56
C ARG A 86 -3.64 -7.99 2.39
N VAL A 87 -3.88 -7.20 3.43
CA VAL A 87 -3.59 -5.76 3.41
C VAL A 87 -2.30 -5.47 4.16
N GLN A 88 -1.42 -4.71 3.54
CA GLN A 88 -0.16 -4.24 4.12
C GLN A 88 -0.16 -2.72 4.15
N ALA A 89 0.35 -2.16 5.24
CA ALA A 89 0.51 -0.72 5.42
C ALA A 89 1.99 -0.33 5.34
N ALA A 90 2.29 0.74 4.63
CA ALA A 90 3.58 1.40 4.72
C ALA A 90 3.47 2.49 5.79
N LEU A 91 4.10 2.24 6.94
CA LEU A 91 4.06 3.10 8.12
C LEU A 91 5.42 3.77 8.35
N ALA A 92 5.38 5.03 8.76
CA ALA A 92 6.55 5.70 9.28
C ALA A 92 7.00 5.06 10.62
N PRO A 93 8.27 5.21 11.03
CA PRO A 93 8.73 4.74 12.32
C PRO A 93 7.88 5.25 13.47
N ASN A 94 7.62 4.39 14.44
CA ASN A 94 6.79 4.67 15.64
C ASN A 94 5.30 4.95 15.35
N CYS A 95 4.81 4.61 14.15
CA CYS A 95 3.39 4.60 13.84
C CYS A 95 2.86 3.16 13.88
N PHE A 96 1.61 2.98 14.33
CA PHE A 96 1.01 1.67 14.52
C PHE A 96 -0.43 1.64 14.03
N ILE A 97 -0.89 0.45 13.61
CA ILE A 97 -2.31 0.18 13.35
C ILE A 97 -2.71 -1.02 14.20
N GLU A 98 -3.79 -0.87 14.96
CA GLU A 98 -4.34 -1.89 15.84
C GLU A 98 -5.83 -2.14 15.51
N PRO A 99 -6.27 -3.40 15.44
CA PRO A 99 -5.46 -4.63 15.44
C PRO A 99 -4.52 -4.71 14.24
N ALA A 100 -3.52 -5.60 14.30
CA ALA A 100 -2.58 -5.78 13.19
C ALA A 100 -3.30 -6.12 11.89
N LEU A 101 -2.90 -5.45 10.79
CA LEU A 101 -3.42 -5.73 9.45
C LEU A 101 -3.04 -7.16 9.02
N THR A 102 -4.02 -7.91 8.58
CA THR A 102 -3.86 -9.29 8.12
C THR A 102 -4.67 -9.52 6.84
N ILE A 103 -5.55 -10.52 6.84
CA ILE A 103 -6.50 -10.78 5.76
C ILE A 103 -7.81 -10.08 6.09
N LEU A 104 -8.24 -9.20 5.21
CA LEU A 104 -9.46 -8.42 5.36
C LEU A 104 -10.50 -8.78 4.29
N ASP A 105 -11.75 -8.60 4.63
CA ASP A 105 -12.86 -8.57 3.68
C ASP A 105 -13.07 -7.11 3.25
N LEU A 106 -12.57 -6.74 2.09
CA LEU A 106 -12.67 -5.39 1.54
C LEU A 106 -14.07 -5.03 1.05
N THR A 107 -15.01 -5.97 1.03
CA THR A 107 -16.42 -5.69 0.72
C THR A 107 -17.16 -5.06 1.89
N LYS A 108 -16.52 -5.01 3.07
CA LYS A 108 -17.04 -4.47 4.32
C LYS A 108 -16.16 -3.36 4.85
N GLU A 109 -16.71 -2.64 5.80
CA GLU A 109 -15.95 -1.70 6.62
C GLU A 109 -15.17 -2.46 7.70
N ASN A 110 -13.87 -2.22 7.75
CA ASN A 110 -12.99 -2.80 8.76
C ASN A 110 -12.43 -1.66 9.62
N GLU A 111 -12.72 -1.69 10.90
CA GLU A 111 -12.35 -0.65 11.86
C GLU A 111 -10.97 -0.93 12.47
N PHE A 112 -10.14 0.10 12.53
CA PHE A 112 -8.80 0.08 13.11
C PHE A 112 -8.53 1.37 13.88
N THR A 113 -7.59 1.31 14.82
CA THR A 113 -7.05 2.49 15.47
C THR A 113 -5.63 2.73 14.94
N TYR A 114 -5.41 3.87 14.33
CA TYR A 114 -4.10 4.35 13.91
C TYR A 114 -3.49 5.19 15.03
N THR A 115 -2.22 4.93 15.38
CA THR A 115 -1.43 5.71 16.32
C THR A 115 -0.26 6.34 15.59
N ASP A 116 -0.15 7.65 15.64
CA ASP A 116 0.95 8.40 15.03
C ASP A 116 2.24 8.35 15.88
N ALA A 117 3.34 8.88 15.34
CA ALA A 117 4.64 8.90 16.02
C ALA A 117 4.64 9.75 17.31
N ALA A 118 3.68 10.64 17.50
CA ALA A 118 3.49 11.44 18.71
C ALA A 118 2.60 10.73 19.75
N GLY A 119 2.05 9.57 19.42
CA GLY A 119 1.16 8.78 20.28
C GLY A 119 -0.32 9.19 20.20
N ASN A 120 -0.70 10.08 19.28
CA ASN A 120 -2.10 10.42 19.08
C ASN A 120 -2.83 9.27 18.39
N LYS A 121 -4.01 8.95 18.89
CA LYS A 121 -4.84 7.87 18.36
C LYS A 121 -5.96 8.42 17.50
N ARG A 122 -6.28 7.71 16.41
CA ARG A 122 -7.34 8.07 15.49
C ARG A 122 -7.99 6.79 14.97
N ASP A 123 -9.30 6.73 15.01
CA ASP A 123 -10.03 5.61 14.42
C ASP A 123 -10.12 5.78 12.91
N ILE A 124 -9.83 4.72 12.19
CA ILE A 124 -9.84 4.66 10.73
C ILE A 124 -10.65 3.47 10.26
N ILE A 125 -11.29 3.63 9.11
CA ILE A 125 -12.04 2.56 8.45
C ILE A 125 -11.33 2.21 7.15
N ILE A 126 -11.00 0.93 6.95
CA ILE A 126 -10.41 0.41 5.72
C ILE A 126 -11.46 -0.42 4.99
N THR A 127 -11.72 -0.08 3.73
CA THR A 127 -12.64 -0.79 2.84
C THR A 127 -12.10 -0.78 1.41
N GLY A 128 -12.71 -1.52 0.50
CA GLY A 128 -12.36 -1.51 -0.92
C GLY A 128 -13.54 -1.08 -1.77
N GLU A 129 -13.25 -0.43 -2.88
CA GLU A 129 -14.23 -0.11 -3.91
C GLU A 129 -13.70 -0.53 -5.27
N ARG A 130 -14.58 -1.16 -6.08
CA ARG A 130 -14.21 -1.53 -7.45
C ARG A 130 -14.25 -0.30 -8.34
N VAL A 131 -13.13 0.00 -8.99
CA VAL A 131 -12.98 1.14 -9.89
C VAL A 131 -12.77 0.66 -11.33
N LYS A 132 -13.47 1.28 -12.26
CA LYS A 132 -13.25 1.04 -13.70
C LYS A 132 -11.99 1.79 -14.13
N SER A 133 -11.18 1.14 -14.95
CA SER A 133 -10.09 1.85 -15.62
C SER A 133 -10.69 2.89 -16.59
N ASN A 134 -10.24 4.14 -16.46
CA ASN A 134 -10.58 5.20 -17.42
C ASN A 134 -9.66 5.18 -18.66
N ALA A 135 -8.67 4.28 -18.70
CA ALA A 135 -7.80 4.11 -19.84
C ALA A 135 -8.52 3.30 -20.92
N CYS A 136 -9.18 4.00 -21.83
CA CYS A 136 -9.63 3.44 -23.10
C CYS A 136 -8.44 3.44 -24.06
N GLU A 137 -7.58 2.43 -23.97
CA GLU A 137 -6.58 2.18 -25.01
C GLU A 137 -7.15 1.20 -26.02
N LEU A 138 -7.31 1.66 -27.26
CA LEU A 138 -7.57 0.79 -28.39
C LEU A 138 -6.25 0.08 -28.75
N LEU A 139 -6.00 -1.09 -28.14
CA LEU A 139 -4.76 -1.85 -28.31
C LEU A 139 -4.60 -2.37 -29.73
N SER A 140 -5.69 -2.74 -30.40
CA SER A 140 -5.72 -3.05 -31.83
C SER A 140 -7.16 -3.12 -32.31
N PHE A 141 -7.38 -2.80 -33.58
CA PHE A 141 -8.57 -3.26 -34.28
C PHE A 141 -8.17 -3.85 -35.61
N ALA A 142 -8.78 -4.95 -35.98
CA ALA A 142 -8.63 -5.56 -37.29
C ALA A 142 -9.96 -5.43 -38.05
N ILE A 143 -9.88 -4.86 -39.22
CA ILE A 143 -11.00 -4.92 -40.18
C ILE A 143 -10.90 -6.28 -40.84
N VAL A 144 -11.78 -7.21 -40.46
CA VAL A 144 -11.92 -8.49 -41.14
C VAL A 144 -12.78 -8.24 -42.37
N GLU A 145 -12.20 -8.41 -43.56
CA GLU A 145 -12.95 -8.33 -44.81
C GLU A 145 -14.20 -9.27 -44.79
N PRO A 146 -15.32 -8.81 -45.37
CA PRO A 146 -15.31 -8.36 -46.77
C PRO A 146 -15.09 -6.87 -46.91
N ALA A 147 -14.23 -6.52 -47.85
CA ALA A 147 -13.93 -5.17 -48.20
C ALA A 147 -15.24 -4.38 -48.45
N ILE A 148 -15.56 -3.46 -47.55
CA ILE A 148 -16.56 -2.47 -47.88
C ILE A 148 -15.88 -1.55 -48.87
N ASN A 149 -16.16 -1.72 -50.15
CA ASN A 149 -15.82 -0.74 -51.18
C ASN A 149 -16.70 0.50 -50.98
N GLY A 150 -16.48 1.21 -49.88
CA GLY A 150 -17.06 2.49 -49.59
C GLY A 150 -16.02 3.55 -49.83
N ILE A 151 -16.18 4.33 -50.86
CA ILE A 151 -15.45 5.57 -51.07
C ILE A 151 -15.82 6.46 -49.91
N ILE A 152 -14.87 6.78 -49.04
CA ILE A 152 -15.07 7.84 -48.04
C ILE A 152 -14.83 9.14 -48.78
N ASP A 153 -15.92 9.77 -49.24
CA ASP A 153 -15.86 11.15 -49.70
C ASP A 153 -15.52 12.03 -48.49
N LYS A 154 -14.34 12.62 -48.55
CA LYS A 154 -13.96 13.70 -47.63
C LYS A 154 -14.72 14.95 -48.07
N ALA A 155 -15.74 15.33 -47.29
CA ALA A 155 -16.29 16.67 -47.30
C ALA A 155 -15.42 17.62 -46.47
#